data_c6e9036c8c5e50577afb08c82e461bb5
#
_entry.id   c6e9036c8c5e50577afb08c82e461bb5
#
_cell.length_a   1.000
_cell.length_b   1.000
_cell.length_c   1.000
_cell.angle_alpha   90.00
_cell.angle_beta   90.00
_cell.angle_gamma   90.00
#
_symmetry.space_group_name_H-M   'P 1'
#
loop_
_entity.id
_entity.type
_entity.pdbx_description
1 polymer ?
#
loop_
_entity_poly.entity_id
_entity_poly.type
_entity_poly.pdbx_seq_one_letter_code
_entity_poly.pdbx_strand_id
1 'polypeptide(L)'
;MTDYSKIKNTYKAELKKYAKRFKEFPPDHALEAFKKEYYLEAVGVLHGFIESQMRSILHAYSTTVINNSDEQVWDINEKFDFKNLTNILFVLQIIKRKEYDQLFSLNSLRNEIIHKYFYDPFDHNYIGASKKKFLSIFKPAYDLSWKLNELNEKMYMPSEEAKV
;
A
#
# COMPACT_ATOMS: atom_id res chain seq x y z
N MET A 1 -3.17 25.18 30.22
CA MET A 1 -3.75 24.95 28.88
C MET A 1 -2.63 24.70 27.90
N THR A 2 -2.52 23.49 27.42
CA THR A 2 -1.45 23.09 26.48
C THR A 2 -1.77 23.71 25.11
N ASP A 3 -0.86 24.49 24.58
CA ASP A 3 -1.04 25.18 23.30
C ASP A 3 -0.93 24.19 22.13
N TYR A 4 -2.06 23.63 21.76
CA TYR A 4 -2.17 22.67 20.65
C TYR A 4 -1.68 23.23 19.29
N SER A 5 -1.63 24.54 19.13
CA SER A 5 -1.14 25.16 17.89
C SER A 5 0.38 25.02 17.75
N LYS A 6 1.11 25.11 18.85
CA LYS A 6 2.57 24.89 18.89
C LYS A 6 2.92 23.43 18.61
N ILE A 7 2.18 22.49 19.23
CA ILE A 7 2.39 21.03 18.99
C ILE A 7 2.17 20.69 17.52
N LYS A 8 1.10 21.20 16.92
CA LYS A 8 0.77 20.96 15.50
C LYS A 8 1.84 21.52 14.55
N ASN A 9 2.41 22.68 14.86
CA ASN A 9 3.44 23.30 14.02
C ASN A 9 4.80 22.60 14.16
N THR A 10 5.17 22.18 15.37
CA THR A 10 6.38 21.36 15.61
C THR A 10 6.27 20.01 14.88
N TYR A 11 5.13 19.34 14.99
CA TYR A 11 4.88 18.06 14.31
C TYR A 11 4.93 18.21 12.78
N LYS A 12 4.34 19.28 12.21
CA LYS A 12 4.44 19.57 10.77
C LYS A 12 5.88 19.85 10.32
N ALA A 13 6.68 20.52 11.14
CA ALA A 13 8.08 20.80 10.83
C ALA A 13 8.94 19.53 10.88
N GLU A 14 8.68 18.65 11.84
CA GLU A 14 9.33 17.34 11.93
C GLU A 14 8.91 16.44 10.78
N LEU A 15 7.63 16.34 10.45
CA LEU A 15 7.16 15.58 9.28
C LEU A 15 7.81 16.09 7.98
N LYS A 16 8.00 17.41 7.81
CA LYS A 16 8.72 17.95 6.66
C LYS A 16 10.20 17.54 6.63
N LYS A 17 10.85 17.41 7.80
CA LYS A 17 12.22 16.87 7.91
C LYS A 17 12.28 15.41 7.50
N TYR A 18 11.31 14.60 7.93
CA TYR A 18 11.21 13.19 7.54
C TYR A 18 10.83 13.03 6.07
N ALA A 19 9.89 13.80 5.56
CA ALA A 19 9.52 13.79 4.14
C ALA A 19 10.70 14.13 3.20
N LYS A 20 11.65 14.96 3.63
CA LYS A 20 12.89 15.21 2.87
C LYS A 20 13.84 14.01 2.81
N ARG A 21 13.75 13.04 3.73
CA ARG A 21 14.55 11.82 3.73
C ARG A 21 14.03 10.75 2.77
N PHE A 22 12.74 10.76 2.46
CA PHE A 22 12.12 9.83 1.52
C PHE A 22 12.03 10.46 0.13
N LYS A 23 13.18 10.60 -0.54
CA LYS A 23 13.23 11.05 -1.93
C LYS A 23 13.01 9.92 -2.94
N GLU A 24 13.03 8.69 -2.47
CA GLU A 24 12.91 7.51 -3.30
C GLU A 24 11.42 7.16 -3.51
N PHE A 25 11.13 6.63 -4.69
CA PHE A 25 9.83 6.07 -4.98
C PHE A 25 9.54 4.91 -4.00
N PRO A 26 8.36 4.80 -3.37
CA PRO A 26 8.14 3.86 -2.28
C PRO A 26 8.48 2.40 -2.59
N PRO A 27 8.17 1.81 -3.77
CA PRO A 27 8.64 0.48 -4.14
C PRO A 27 10.16 0.33 -4.14
N ASP A 28 10.90 1.33 -4.61
CA ASP A 28 12.37 1.28 -4.64
C ASP A 28 12.93 1.32 -3.22
N HIS A 29 12.37 2.17 -2.36
CA HIS A 29 12.70 2.18 -0.94
C HIS A 29 12.42 0.83 -0.26
N ALA A 30 11.25 0.22 -0.55
CA ALA A 30 10.91 -1.09 -0.03
C ALA A 30 11.90 -2.17 -0.49
N LEU A 31 12.35 -2.11 -1.76
CA LEU A 31 13.35 -3.03 -2.29
C LEU A 31 14.72 -2.85 -1.61
N GLU A 32 15.17 -1.63 -1.40
CA GLU A 32 16.42 -1.36 -0.68
C GLU A 32 16.37 -1.80 0.78
N ALA A 33 15.26 -1.57 1.48
CA ALA A 33 15.02 -2.08 2.83
C ALA A 33 15.05 -3.61 2.85
N PHE A 34 14.44 -4.26 1.85
CA PHE A 34 14.45 -5.72 1.72
C PHE A 34 15.87 -6.27 1.51
N LYS A 35 16.67 -5.65 0.65
CA LYS A 35 18.08 -6.03 0.42
C LYS A 35 18.93 -5.92 1.69
N LYS A 36 18.63 -4.94 2.55
CA LYS A 36 19.27 -4.73 3.85
C LYS A 36 18.69 -5.59 4.98
N GLU A 37 17.77 -6.48 4.65
CA GLU A 37 17.08 -7.37 5.60
C GLU A 37 16.18 -6.64 6.62
N TYR A 38 15.80 -5.40 6.34
CA TYR A 38 14.79 -4.64 7.10
C TYR A 38 13.37 -5.02 6.65
N TYR A 39 13.00 -6.28 6.91
CA TYR A 39 11.78 -6.87 6.34
C TYR A 39 10.50 -6.20 6.81
N LEU A 40 10.44 -5.72 8.06
CA LEU A 40 9.29 -4.98 8.57
C LEU A 40 9.06 -3.69 7.78
N GLU A 41 10.12 -2.92 7.57
CA GLU A 41 10.08 -1.69 6.79
C GLU A 41 9.73 -1.97 5.33
N ALA A 42 10.40 -2.95 4.71
CA ALA A 42 10.16 -3.34 3.32
C ALA A 42 8.69 -3.72 3.06
N VAL A 43 8.13 -4.58 3.90
CA VAL A 43 6.73 -5.03 3.77
C VAL A 43 5.76 -3.91 4.12
N GLY A 44 6.04 -3.11 5.15
CA GLY A 44 5.20 -1.99 5.56
C GLY A 44 5.08 -0.91 4.49
N VAL A 45 6.21 -0.49 3.91
CA VAL A 45 6.25 0.52 2.84
C VAL A 45 5.55 0.01 1.58
N LEU A 46 5.85 -1.22 1.16
CA LEU A 46 5.24 -1.81 -0.03
C LEU A 46 3.72 -1.98 0.12
N HIS A 47 3.27 -2.46 1.30
CA HIS A 47 1.84 -2.60 1.62
C HIS A 47 1.12 -1.26 1.57
N GLY A 48 1.67 -0.22 2.23
CA GLY A 48 1.07 1.11 2.24
C GLY A 48 1.00 1.74 0.85
N PHE A 49 2.05 1.57 0.02
CA PHE A 49 2.03 2.03 -1.36
C PHE A 49 0.95 1.33 -2.19
N ILE A 50 0.88 0.00 -2.14
CA ILE A 50 -0.14 -0.78 -2.86
C ILE A 50 -1.55 -0.38 -2.42
N GLU A 51 -1.77 -0.18 -1.11
CA GLU A 51 -3.06 0.28 -0.59
C GLU A 51 -3.45 1.63 -1.18
N SER A 52 -2.52 2.57 -1.24
CA SER A 52 -2.72 3.88 -1.87
C SER A 52 -3.06 3.76 -3.36
N GLN A 53 -2.35 2.89 -4.11
CA GLN A 53 -2.65 2.65 -5.52
C GLN A 53 -4.05 2.05 -5.72
N MET A 54 -4.44 1.08 -4.90
CA MET A 54 -5.78 0.47 -4.97
C MET A 54 -6.89 1.49 -4.70
N ARG A 55 -6.71 2.40 -3.73
CA ARG A 55 -7.66 3.49 -3.45
C ARG A 55 -7.78 4.42 -4.66
N SER A 56 -6.66 4.82 -5.23
CA SER A 56 -6.61 5.70 -6.38
C SER A 56 -7.26 5.07 -7.61
N ILE A 57 -7.00 3.79 -7.88
CA ILE A 57 -7.64 3.02 -8.95
C ILE A 57 -9.16 2.94 -8.76
N LEU A 58 -9.62 2.64 -7.54
CA LEU A 58 -11.06 2.56 -7.26
C LEU A 58 -11.74 3.92 -7.44
N HIS A 59 -11.09 5.01 -7.02
CA HIS A 59 -11.58 6.37 -7.24
C HIS A 59 -11.67 6.70 -8.74
N ALA A 60 -10.58 6.45 -9.47
CA ALA A 60 -10.55 6.66 -10.91
C ALA A 60 -11.63 5.85 -11.63
N TYR A 61 -11.81 4.57 -11.29
CA TYR A 61 -12.85 3.72 -11.85
C TYR A 61 -14.25 4.27 -11.57
N SER A 62 -14.51 4.72 -10.35
CA SER A 62 -15.79 5.33 -9.98
C SER A 62 -16.08 6.57 -10.81
N THR A 63 -15.11 7.46 -11.00
CA THR A 63 -15.29 8.73 -11.70
C THR A 63 -15.29 8.58 -13.21
N THR A 64 -14.46 7.72 -13.79
CA THR A 64 -14.27 7.62 -15.23
C THR A 64 -15.14 6.55 -15.90
N VAL A 65 -15.38 5.42 -15.23
CA VAL A 65 -16.13 4.29 -15.78
C VAL A 65 -17.58 4.31 -15.33
N ILE A 66 -17.82 4.52 -14.02
CA ILE A 66 -19.17 4.57 -13.44
C ILE A 66 -19.80 5.97 -13.62
N ASN A 67 -18.97 6.98 -13.92
CA ASN A 67 -19.36 8.39 -14.03
C ASN A 67 -19.99 8.95 -12.73
N ASN A 68 -19.47 8.51 -11.59
CA ASN A 68 -19.87 9.00 -10.28
C ASN A 68 -18.84 10.02 -9.78
N SER A 69 -19.19 11.30 -9.89
CA SER A 69 -18.36 12.44 -9.43
C SER A 69 -18.77 13.00 -8.07
N ASP A 70 -19.53 12.23 -7.28
CA ASP A 70 -19.92 12.65 -5.93
C ASP A 70 -18.68 12.80 -5.05
N GLU A 71 -18.54 13.94 -4.36
CA GLU A 71 -17.40 14.22 -3.48
C GLU A 71 -17.29 13.19 -2.34
N GLN A 72 -18.38 12.57 -1.95
CA GLN A 72 -18.38 11.52 -0.91
C GLN A 72 -17.70 10.22 -1.35
N VAL A 73 -17.50 10.01 -2.64
CA VAL A 73 -16.82 8.79 -3.16
C VAL A 73 -15.42 8.66 -2.59
N TRP A 74 -14.68 9.77 -2.50
CA TRP A 74 -13.34 9.77 -1.89
C TRP A 74 -13.40 9.43 -0.40
N ASP A 75 -14.26 10.09 0.36
CA ASP A 75 -14.41 9.87 1.80
C ASP A 75 -14.83 8.44 2.16
N ILE A 76 -15.67 7.83 1.32
CA ILE A 76 -16.06 6.42 1.46
C ILE A 76 -14.89 5.50 1.16
N ASN A 77 -14.15 5.79 0.09
CA ASN A 77 -13.00 4.99 -0.33
C ASN A 77 -11.88 4.99 0.71
N GLU A 78 -11.65 6.12 1.40
CA GLU A 78 -10.65 6.20 2.49
C GLU A 78 -10.96 5.29 3.68
N LYS A 79 -12.22 4.90 3.87
CA LYS A 79 -12.65 4.02 4.97
C LYS A 79 -12.41 2.53 4.67
N PHE A 80 -12.14 2.16 3.41
CA PHE A 80 -11.85 0.77 3.08
C PHE A 80 -10.43 0.40 3.51
N ASP A 81 -10.32 -0.72 4.20
CA ASP A 81 -9.03 -1.34 4.49
C ASP A 81 -8.46 -2.09 3.27
N PHE A 82 -7.23 -2.54 3.37
CA PHE A 82 -6.53 -3.27 2.32
C PHE A 82 -7.32 -4.48 1.80
N LYS A 83 -7.96 -5.23 2.70
CA LYS A 83 -8.74 -6.43 2.34
C LYS A 83 -10.00 -6.06 1.57
N ASN A 84 -10.70 -5.02 2.00
CA ASN A 84 -11.90 -4.53 1.33
C ASN A 84 -11.56 -4.01 -0.06
N LEU A 85 -10.50 -3.22 -0.21
CA LEU A 85 -10.01 -2.75 -1.51
C LEU A 85 -9.68 -3.91 -2.43
N THR A 86 -8.93 -4.91 -1.94
CA THR A 86 -8.60 -6.12 -2.71
C THR A 86 -9.84 -6.85 -3.20
N ASN A 87 -10.84 -7.04 -2.34
CA ASN A 87 -12.10 -7.70 -2.68
C ASN A 87 -12.89 -6.91 -3.73
N ILE A 88 -13.02 -5.59 -3.57
CA ILE A 88 -13.75 -4.72 -4.48
C ILE A 88 -13.10 -4.73 -5.87
N LEU A 89 -11.78 -4.54 -5.96
CA LEU A 89 -11.08 -4.55 -7.24
C LEU A 89 -11.19 -5.90 -7.95
N PHE A 90 -11.23 -6.99 -7.21
CA PHE A 90 -11.44 -8.32 -7.76
C PHE A 90 -12.87 -8.52 -8.27
N VAL A 91 -13.90 -8.11 -7.51
CA VAL A 91 -15.32 -8.18 -7.93
C VAL A 91 -15.56 -7.32 -9.16
N LEU A 92 -14.96 -6.15 -9.25
CA LEU A 92 -15.02 -5.27 -10.43
C LEU A 92 -14.16 -5.78 -11.61
N GLN A 93 -13.49 -6.91 -11.48
CA GLN A 93 -12.59 -7.50 -12.50
C GLN A 93 -11.41 -6.59 -12.91
N ILE A 94 -11.08 -5.61 -12.09
CA ILE A 94 -9.92 -4.73 -12.29
C ILE A 94 -8.62 -5.50 -12.07
N ILE A 95 -8.61 -6.40 -11.09
CA ILE A 95 -7.52 -7.34 -10.84
C ILE A 95 -7.98 -8.78 -11.09
N LYS A 96 -7.05 -9.63 -11.53
CA LYS A 96 -7.30 -11.05 -11.79
C LYS A 96 -7.07 -11.89 -10.54
N ARG A 97 -7.46 -13.16 -10.57
CA ARG A 97 -7.28 -14.11 -9.48
C ARG A 97 -5.85 -14.19 -8.95
N LYS A 98 -4.86 -14.24 -9.85
CA LYS A 98 -3.45 -14.27 -9.46
C LYS A 98 -3.03 -13.06 -8.63
N GLU A 99 -3.44 -11.87 -9.04
CA GLU A 99 -3.16 -10.60 -8.36
C GLU A 99 -3.87 -10.54 -7.00
N TYR A 100 -5.11 -10.98 -6.95
CA TYR A 100 -5.87 -11.11 -5.72
C TYR A 100 -5.12 -11.99 -4.69
N ASP A 101 -4.65 -13.17 -5.10
CA ASP A 101 -3.93 -14.09 -4.22
C ASP A 101 -2.57 -13.49 -3.74
N GLN A 102 -1.89 -12.72 -4.59
CA GLN A 102 -0.67 -12.00 -4.24
C GLN A 102 -0.93 -10.90 -3.18
N LEU A 103 -1.97 -10.09 -3.36
CA LEU A 103 -2.38 -9.06 -2.41
C LEU A 103 -2.81 -9.66 -1.08
N PHE A 104 -3.57 -10.74 -1.12
CA PHE A 104 -4.00 -11.45 0.08
C PHE A 104 -2.80 -12.01 0.87
N SER A 105 -1.80 -12.56 0.16
CA SER A 105 -0.57 -13.08 0.76
C SER A 105 0.27 -11.96 1.40
N LEU A 106 0.39 -10.80 0.74
CA LEU A 106 1.10 -9.64 1.27
C LEU A 106 0.44 -9.11 2.54
N ASN A 107 -0.90 -8.95 2.52
CA ASN A 107 -1.65 -8.48 3.68
C ASN A 107 -1.54 -9.47 4.86
N SER A 108 -1.59 -10.77 4.58
CA SER A 108 -1.41 -11.81 5.59
C SER A 108 -0.01 -11.76 6.22
N LEU A 109 1.03 -11.60 5.38
CA LEU A 109 2.41 -11.47 5.87
C LEU A 109 2.58 -10.21 6.74
N ARG A 110 2.06 -9.06 6.29
CA ARG A 110 2.09 -7.80 7.07
C ARG A 110 1.43 -7.97 8.43
N ASN A 111 0.25 -8.60 8.48
CA ASN A 111 -0.48 -8.81 9.72
C ASN A 111 0.25 -9.82 10.63
N GLU A 112 0.84 -10.86 10.08
CA GLU A 112 1.68 -11.81 10.82
C GLU A 112 2.87 -11.09 11.46
N ILE A 113 3.59 -10.26 10.71
CA ILE A 113 4.71 -9.47 11.21
C ILE A 113 4.28 -8.58 12.39
N ILE A 114 3.20 -7.82 12.23
CA ILE A 114 2.79 -6.83 13.24
C ILE A 114 2.23 -7.50 14.49
N HIS A 115 1.49 -8.59 14.34
CA HIS A 115 0.76 -9.16 15.48
C HIS A 115 1.42 -10.37 16.13
N LYS A 116 2.28 -11.11 15.44
CA LYS A 116 2.88 -12.34 15.96
C LYS A 116 4.34 -12.21 16.39
N TYR A 117 5.10 -11.30 15.77
CA TYR A 117 6.52 -11.19 16.07
C TYR A 117 6.85 -10.51 17.40
N PHE A 118 5.89 -9.81 17.97
CA PHE A 118 6.07 -9.13 19.26
C PHE A 118 5.51 -9.93 20.44
N TYR A 119 5.02 -11.17 20.21
CA TYR A 119 4.29 -11.89 21.24
C TYR A 119 4.71 -13.35 21.32
N ASP A 120 5.93 -13.60 21.86
CA ASP A 120 6.20 -14.84 22.56
C ASP A 120 6.56 -14.50 24.02
N PRO A 121 5.66 -14.73 24.98
CA PRO A 121 5.92 -14.46 26.39
C PRO A 121 6.90 -15.46 27.03
N PHE A 122 7.26 -16.54 26.35
CA PHE A 122 8.06 -17.65 26.88
C PHE A 122 9.46 -17.76 26.29
N ASP A 123 9.65 -17.25 25.08
CA ASP A 123 10.94 -17.28 24.42
C ASP A 123 11.26 -15.86 23.93
N HIS A 124 12.23 -15.20 24.55
CA HIS A 124 12.68 -13.86 24.15
C HIS A 124 13.35 -13.84 22.76
N ASN A 125 13.31 -14.95 22.04
CA ASN A 125 13.81 -15.06 20.70
C ASN A 125 12.73 -14.66 19.67
N TYR A 126 13.12 -13.81 18.77
CA TYR A 126 12.33 -13.37 17.64
C TYR A 126 12.10 -14.53 16.66
N ILE A 127 10.94 -15.16 16.73
CA ILE A 127 10.53 -16.20 15.77
C ILE A 127 9.90 -15.49 14.56
N GLY A 128 10.75 -14.99 13.66
CA GLY A 128 10.30 -14.39 12.42
C GLY A 128 9.93 -15.38 11.33
N ALA A 129 9.21 -14.94 10.29
CA ALA A 129 9.06 -15.71 9.08
C ALA A 129 10.44 -15.93 8.43
N SER A 130 10.65 -17.10 7.84
CA SER A 130 11.92 -17.39 7.18
C SER A 130 12.16 -16.41 6.01
N LYS A 131 13.42 -16.10 5.73
CA LYS A 131 13.83 -15.28 4.55
C LYS A 131 13.19 -15.82 3.25
N LYS A 132 13.07 -17.14 3.12
CA LYS A 132 12.41 -17.78 1.98
C LYS A 132 10.94 -17.39 1.88
N LYS A 133 10.21 -17.37 3.00
CA LYS A 133 8.80 -16.94 3.04
C LYS A 133 8.66 -15.46 2.67
N PHE A 134 9.50 -14.60 3.24
CA PHE A 134 9.53 -13.19 2.87
C PHE A 134 9.77 -12.99 1.37
N LEU A 135 10.79 -13.61 0.82
CA LEU A 135 11.15 -13.49 -0.59
C LEU A 135 10.01 -13.97 -1.51
N SER A 136 9.37 -15.09 -1.17
CA SER A 136 8.28 -15.67 -1.99
C SER A 136 7.03 -14.79 -2.06
N ILE A 137 6.81 -13.90 -1.09
CA ILE A 137 5.67 -12.98 -1.04
C ILE A 137 6.07 -11.59 -1.50
N PHE A 138 7.23 -11.09 -1.04
CA PHE A 138 7.68 -9.73 -1.34
C PHE A 138 7.91 -9.52 -2.85
N LYS A 139 8.63 -10.43 -3.51
CA LYS A 139 8.96 -10.25 -4.93
C LYS A 139 7.72 -10.16 -5.85
N PRO A 140 6.73 -11.08 -5.77
CA PRO A 140 5.50 -10.93 -6.55
C PRO A 140 4.71 -9.66 -6.22
N ALA A 141 4.70 -9.23 -4.94
CA ALA A 141 4.02 -8.00 -4.54
C ALA A 141 4.74 -6.74 -5.05
N TYR A 142 6.07 -6.76 -5.09
CA TYR A 142 6.87 -5.70 -5.69
C TYR A 142 6.57 -5.54 -7.18
N ASP A 143 6.58 -6.63 -7.93
CA ASP A 143 6.24 -6.61 -9.36
C ASP A 143 4.80 -6.11 -9.58
N LEU A 144 3.88 -6.53 -8.71
CA LEU A 144 2.48 -6.09 -8.76
C LEU A 144 2.33 -4.60 -8.43
N SER A 145 3.15 -4.05 -7.54
CA SER A 145 3.07 -2.62 -7.19
C SER A 145 3.32 -1.71 -8.40
N TRP A 146 4.27 -2.06 -9.26
CA TRP A 146 4.54 -1.36 -10.50
C TRP A 146 3.37 -1.48 -11.48
N LYS A 147 2.80 -2.67 -11.60
CA LYS A 147 1.63 -2.91 -12.45
C LYS A 147 0.41 -2.09 -12.01
N LEU A 148 0.17 -1.98 -10.71
CA LEU A 148 -0.91 -1.15 -10.17
C LEU A 148 -0.64 0.34 -10.39
N ASN A 149 0.61 0.77 -10.27
CA ASN A 149 0.97 2.15 -10.60
C ASN A 149 0.71 2.49 -12.07
N GLU A 150 1.14 1.64 -13.00
CA GLU A 150 0.86 1.82 -14.43
C GLU A 150 -0.63 1.81 -14.74
N LEU A 151 -1.40 0.94 -14.09
CA LEU A 151 -2.86 0.91 -14.25
C LEU A 151 -3.50 2.20 -13.77
N ASN A 152 -3.05 2.71 -12.62
CA ASN A 152 -3.53 3.96 -12.05
C ASN A 152 -3.24 5.13 -12.99
N GLU A 153 -2.02 5.24 -13.52
CA GLU A 153 -1.65 6.28 -14.49
C GLU A 153 -2.52 6.24 -15.74
N LYS A 154 -2.76 5.04 -16.30
CA LYS A 154 -3.63 4.86 -17.48
C LYS A 154 -5.08 5.26 -17.23
N MET A 155 -5.58 5.09 -16.01
CA MET A 155 -6.96 5.48 -15.67
C MET A 155 -7.13 7.00 -15.56
N TYR A 156 -6.10 7.72 -15.09
CA TYR A 156 -6.14 9.18 -14.98
C TYR A 156 -5.70 9.90 -16.26
N MET A 157 -4.88 9.24 -17.08
CA MET A 157 -4.42 9.77 -18.36
C MET A 157 -4.84 8.83 -19.49
N PRO A 158 -6.15 8.74 -19.83
CA PRO A 158 -6.56 7.98 -20.99
C PRO A 158 -5.84 8.57 -22.21
N SER A 159 -5.12 7.71 -22.94
CA SER A 159 -4.43 8.10 -24.17
C SER A 159 -5.42 8.81 -25.09
N GLU A 160 -4.98 9.87 -25.80
CA GLU A 160 -5.82 10.61 -26.76
C GLU A 160 -6.42 9.72 -27.87
N GLU A 161 -5.89 8.51 -28.02
CA GLU A 161 -6.37 7.49 -28.96
C GLU A 161 -7.72 6.82 -28.58
N ALA A 162 -8.21 7.01 -27.35
CA ALA A 162 -9.51 6.47 -26.91
C ALA A 162 -10.71 7.37 -27.24
N LYS A 163 -10.50 8.45 -28.01
CA LYS A 163 -11.54 9.42 -28.43
C LYS A 163 -11.92 9.29 -29.91
N VAL A 164 -11.97 8.08 -30.45
CA VAL A 164 -12.50 7.84 -31.79
C VAL A 164 -13.72 6.94 -31.70
#